data_35ead0f6b5c984cd87c67ea71a0f0626
#
_entry.id   35ead0f6b5c984cd87c67ea71a0f0626
#
_cell.length_a   1.000
_cell.length_b   1.000
_cell.length_c   1.000
_cell.angle_alpha   90.00
_cell.angle_beta   90.00
_cell.angle_gamma   90.00
#
_symmetry.space_group_name_H-M   'P 1'
#
loop_
_entity.id
_entity.type
_entity.pdbx_description
1 polymer ?
#
loop_
_entity_poly.entity_id
_entity_poly.type
_entity_poly.pdbx_seq_one_letter_code
_entity_poly.pdbx_strand_id
1 'polypeptide(L)'
;MKKLLYLIAFAFSLTASAQYGGIEASTGGFSFVPDFTSEDPHFILSVGTNTDKRLQGHLLSLIRAENLVPRNAIFITRYKFLDKRLKATIGTHLPALQISDDYQVDSFFAQELRTDYGINEKWSLSTMYLHGKGRNNHLEINFGYVGLNYNKGKWNSFSQVWAIDLNNGYGLSQTVSYQIAHKTQLRGFINKTLSTGNTNMTIGVYRAF
;
A
#
# COMPACT_ATOMS: atom_id res chain seq x y z
N MET A 1 14.58 -9.63 -23.71
CA MET A 1 15.72 -9.36 -22.84
C MET A 1 16.06 -7.88 -22.68
N LYS A 2 16.24 -7.05 -23.76
CA LYS A 2 16.59 -5.62 -23.62
C LYS A 2 15.58 -4.80 -22.79
N LYS A 3 14.27 -5.03 -22.95
CA LYS A 3 13.22 -4.34 -22.18
C LYS A 3 13.28 -4.64 -20.68
N LEU A 4 13.64 -5.86 -20.29
CA LEU A 4 13.82 -6.26 -18.89
C LEU A 4 15.05 -5.56 -18.27
N LEU A 5 16.13 -5.42 -19.03
CA LEU A 5 17.34 -4.70 -18.60
C LEU A 5 17.06 -3.21 -18.33
N TYR A 6 16.24 -2.57 -19.16
CA TYR A 6 15.81 -1.17 -18.92
C TYR A 6 14.93 -1.04 -17.69
N LEU A 7 14.06 -2.01 -17.45
CA LEU A 7 13.19 -2.01 -16.25
C LEU A 7 14.03 -2.20 -14.97
N ILE A 8 15.02 -3.09 -15.02
CA ILE A 8 15.98 -3.32 -13.93
C ILE A 8 16.85 -2.07 -13.73
N ALA A 9 17.41 -1.47 -14.78
CA ALA A 9 18.22 -0.24 -14.70
C ALA A 9 17.40 0.94 -14.17
N PHE A 10 16.13 1.07 -14.57
CA PHE A 10 15.21 2.07 -14.05
C PHE A 10 14.89 1.84 -12.58
N ALA A 11 14.64 0.58 -12.17
CA ALA A 11 14.43 0.23 -10.77
C ALA A 11 15.68 0.54 -9.92
N PHE A 12 16.90 0.27 -10.42
CA PHE A 12 18.15 0.63 -9.76
C PHE A 12 18.36 2.14 -9.67
N SER A 13 17.98 2.91 -10.68
CA SER A 13 18.08 4.38 -10.62
C SER A 13 17.10 4.99 -9.59
N LEU A 14 15.95 4.39 -9.40
CA LEU A 14 15.00 4.79 -8.35
C LEU A 14 15.54 4.48 -6.96
N THR A 15 16.23 3.35 -6.75
CA THR A 15 16.84 3.00 -5.45
C THR A 15 17.99 3.94 -5.08
N ALA A 16 18.74 4.47 -6.05
CA ALA A 16 19.80 5.46 -5.78
C ALA A 16 19.25 6.80 -5.24
N SER A 17 17.98 7.11 -5.52
CA SER A 17 17.29 8.31 -5.01
C SER A 17 16.32 7.99 -3.87
N ALA A 18 16.15 6.71 -3.53
CA ALA A 18 15.26 6.29 -2.47
C ALA A 18 15.82 6.70 -1.11
N GLN A 19 14.98 7.37 -0.32
CA GLN A 19 15.35 7.80 1.03
C GLN A 19 14.76 6.90 2.11
N TYR A 20 13.85 6.02 1.74
CA TYR A 20 13.38 4.93 2.57
C TYR A 20 13.02 3.72 1.71
N GLY A 21 13.13 2.57 2.29
CA GLY A 21 12.73 1.33 1.67
C GLY A 21 12.67 0.20 2.68
N GLY A 22 12.05 -0.88 2.29
CA GLY A 22 11.97 -2.07 3.11
C GLY A 22 11.35 -3.25 2.37
N ILE A 23 11.54 -4.40 2.95
CA ILE A 23 10.94 -5.64 2.52
C ILE A 23 10.16 -6.26 3.69
N GLU A 24 9.02 -6.80 3.41
CA GLU A 24 8.21 -7.57 4.36
C GLU A 24 8.04 -8.99 3.85
N ALA A 25 8.28 -9.98 4.69
CA ALA A 25 7.84 -11.35 4.48
C ALA A 25 6.53 -11.53 5.26
N SER A 26 5.46 -11.89 4.58
CA SER A 26 4.11 -11.98 5.16
C SER A 26 3.43 -13.30 4.80
N THR A 27 2.60 -13.81 5.71
CA THR A 27 1.77 -15.00 5.49
C THR A 27 0.66 -14.78 4.47
N GLY A 28 0.38 -13.52 4.11
CA GLY A 28 -0.56 -13.11 3.08
C GLY A 28 -0.18 -11.77 2.48
N GLY A 29 -0.64 -11.50 1.26
CA GLY A 29 -0.40 -10.25 0.57
C GLY A 29 -1.26 -9.13 1.17
N PHE A 30 -0.65 -8.18 1.86
CA PHE A 30 -1.33 -6.98 2.34
C PHE A 30 -1.67 -6.04 1.17
N SER A 31 -2.90 -5.56 1.12
CA SER A 31 -3.32 -4.52 0.19
C SER A 31 -3.77 -3.26 0.96
N PHE A 32 -3.47 -2.06 0.40
CA PHE A 32 -4.02 -0.82 0.93
C PHE A 32 -5.55 -0.72 0.70
N VAL A 33 -6.09 -1.51 -0.24
CA VAL A 33 -7.52 -1.83 -0.34
C VAL A 33 -7.73 -3.16 0.38
N PRO A 34 -8.27 -3.18 1.61
CA PRO A 34 -8.29 -4.38 2.46
C PRO A 34 -9.00 -5.59 1.83
N ASP A 35 -9.97 -5.34 0.96
CA ASP A 35 -10.70 -6.39 0.25
C ASP A 35 -9.85 -7.16 -0.77
N PHE A 36 -8.72 -6.58 -1.20
CA PHE A 36 -7.77 -7.21 -2.14
C PHE A 36 -6.62 -7.92 -1.43
N THR A 37 -6.71 -8.14 -0.12
CA THR A 37 -5.72 -8.88 0.65
C THR A 37 -5.74 -10.35 0.25
N SER A 38 -4.58 -10.89 -0.13
CA SER A 38 -4.40 -12.30 -0.46
C SER A 38 -4.05 -13.11 0.79
N GLU A 39 -4.48 -14.36 0.86
CA GLU A 39 -4.12 -15.30 1.91
C GLU A 39 -2.82 -16.06 1.63
N ASP A 40 -2.29 -15.98 0.40
CA ASP A 40 -1.04 -16.64 0.04
C ASP A 40 0.18 -15.89 0.59
N PRO A 41 1.27 -16.57 0.97
CA PRO A 41 2.49 -15.94 1.42
C PRO A 41 3.13 -15.05 0.36
N HIS A 42 3.57 -13.84 0.76
CA HIS A 42 4.16 -12.84 -0.12
C HIS A 42 5.37 -12.15 0.50
N PHE A 43 6.26 -11.70 -0.39
CA PHE A 43 7.20 -10.62 -0.08
C PHE A 43 6.61 -9.29 -0.57
N ILE A 44 6.68 -8.26 0.26
CA ILE A 44 6.20 -6.92 -0.07
C ILE A 44 7.41 -6.01 -0.11
N LEU A 45 7.77 -5.54 -1.31
CA LEU A 45 8.83 -4.55 -1.51
C LEU A 45 8.22 -3.15 -1.54
N SER A 46 8.80 -2.25 -0.77
CA SER A 46 8.38 -0.86 -0.67
C SER A 46 9.59 0.05 -0.73
N VAL A 47 9.62 0.99 -1.68
CA VAL A 47 10.72 1.93 -1.86
C VAL A 47 10.15 3.30 -2.20
N GLY A 48 10.67 4.36 -1.59
CA GLY A 48 10.14 5.70 -1.83
C GLY A 48 11.13 6.83 -1.57
N THR A 49 10.74 8.01 -2.03
CA THR A 49 11.44 9.26 -1.77
C THR A 49 11.05 9.83 -0.39
N ASN A 50 11.77 10.85 0.07
CA ASN A 50 11.45 11.51 1.34
C ASN A 50 10.00 12.04 1.37
N THR A 51 9.25 11.60 2.36
CA THR A 51 7.86 12.00 2.58
C THR A 51 7.70 13.43 3.10
N ASP A 52 8.78 14.09 3.53
CA ASP A 52 8.74 15.49 3.95
C ASP A 52 8.67 16.45 2.74
N LYS A 53 9.12 15.99 1.55
CA LYS A 53 9.05 16.80 0.35
C LYS A 53 7.63 16.88 -0.20
N ARG A 54 7.36 17.97 -0.95
CA ARG A 54 6.06 18.17 -1.59
C ARG A 54 5.80 17.13 -2.70
N LEU A 55 6.81 16.83 -3.52
CA LEU A 55 6.71 15.78 -4.54
C LEU A 55 7.32 14.49 -3.99
N GLN A 56 6.58 13.42 -4.07
CA GLN A 56 6.94 12.11 -3.53
C GLN A 56 6.71 11.04 -4.60
N GLY A 57 7.61 10.05 -4.64
CA GLY A 57 7.48 8.85 -5.45
C GLY A 57 7.55 7.62 -4.56
N HIS A 58 6.73 6.63 -4.82
CA HIS A 58 6.68 5.37 -4.06
C HIS A 58 6.45 4.20 -4.99
N LEU A 59 7.28 3.18 -4.91
CA LEU A 59 7.12 1.91 -5.59
C LEU A 59 6.69 0.86 -4.55
N LEU A 60 5.61 0.17 -4.84
CA LEU A 60 5.12 -0.96 -4.07
C LEU A 60 5.01 -2.17 -4.99
N SER A 61 5.51 -3.32 -4.56
CA SER A 61 5.35 -4.57 -5.28
C SER A 61 5.09 -5.72 -4.30
N LEU A 62 4.08 -6.53 -4.62
CA LEU A 62 3.85 -7.82 -3.97
C LEU A 62 4.44 -8.91 -4.85
N ILE A 63 5.25 -9.78 -4.25
CA ILE A 63 5.95 -10.88 -4.92
C ILE A 63 5.51 -12.17 -4.26
N ARG A 64 4.99 -13.11 -5.02
CA ARG A 64 4.58 -14.43 -4.48
C ARG A 64 5.78 -15.14 -3.88
N ALA A 65 5.64 -15.69 -2.68
CA ALA A 65 6.73 -16.43 -2.04
C ALA A 65 7.00 -17.78 -2.72
N GLU A 66 5.99 -18.38 -3.34
CA GLU A 66 6.05 -19.69 -3.98
C GLU A 66 7.00 -19.73 -5.20
N ASN A 67 6.91 -18.73 -6.06
CA ASN A 67 7.61 -18.72 -7.36
C ASN A 67 8.41 -17.45 -7.65
N LEU A 68 8.43 -16.51 -6.69
CA LEU A 68 9.09 -15.20 -6.77
C LEU A 68 8.59 -14.33 -7.94
N VAL A 69 7.40 -14.59 -8.45
CA VAL A 69 6.78 -13.79 -9.51
C VAL A 69 6.06 -12.60 -8.88
N PRO A 70 6.29 -11.36 -9.37
CA PRO A 70 5.51 -10.20 -8.93
C PRO A 70 4.02 -10.42 -9.22
N ARG A 71 3.17 -10.26 -8.22
CA ARG A 71 1.71 -10.23 -8.36
C ARG A 71 1.21 -8.86 -8.78
N ASN A 72 1.87 -7.83 -8.29
CA ASN A 72 1.62 -6.46 -8.73
C ASN A 72 2.90 -5.61 -8.65
N ALA A 73 2.88 -4.49 -9.36
CA ALA A 73 3.86 -3.43 -9.25
C ALA A 73 3.14 -2.10 -9.44
N ILE A 74 3.20 -1.24 -8.44
CA ILE A 74 2.48 0.04 -8.43
C ILE A 74 3.47 1.14 -8.17
N PHE A 75 3.59 2.08 -9.11
CA PHE A 75 4.31 3.32 -8.89
C PHE A 75 3.32 4.43 -8.57
N ILE A 76 3.50 5.06 -7.41
CA ILE A 76 2.62 6.09 -6.88
C ILE A 76 3.41 7.40 -6.86
N THR A 77 2.89 8.42 -7.53
CA THR A 77 3.39 9.78 -7.43
C THR A 77 2.41 10.61 -6.63
N ARG A 78 2.90 11.36 -5.64
CA ARG A 78 2.09 12.23 -4.77
C ARG A 78 2.59 13.64 -4.76
N TYR A 79 1.68 14.60 -4.77
CA TYR A 79 1.96 16.01 -4.52
C TYR A 79 1.24 16.49 -3.27
N LYS A 80 2.02 16.93 -2.27
CA LYS A 80 1.53 17.49 -1.01
C LYS A 80 1.25 18.97 -1.21
N PHE A 81 -0.02 19.34 -1.35
CA PHE A 81 -0.44 20.72 -1.55
C PHE A 81 -0.75 21.46 -0.24
N LEU A 82 -1.05 20.73 0.83
CA LEU A 82 -1.22 21.25 2.18
C LEU A 82 -0.30 20.50 3.16
N ASP A 83 0.50 21.24 3.94
CA ASP A 83 1.47 20.67 4.89
C ASP A 83 1.48 21.50 6.18
N LYS A 84 0.44 21.34 6.97
CA LYS A 84 0.26 21.93 8.30
C LYS A 84 -0.24 20.82 9.24
N ARG A 85 -0.97 21.18 10.32
CA ARG A 85 -1.66 20.20 11.18
C ARG A 85 -2.59 19.28 10.37
N LEU A 86 -3.23 19.81 9.35
CA LEU A 86 -3.85 19.05 8.28
C LEU A 86 -2.86 18.97 7.12
N LYS A 87 -2.51 17.76 6.72
CA LYS A 87 -1.75 17.48 5.49
C LYS A 87 -2.72 16.95 4.44
N ALA A 88 -2.56 17.41 3.19
CA ALA A 88 -3.36 16.91 2.09
C ALA A 88 -2.50 16.67 0.86
N THR A 89 -2.70 15.51 0.23
CA THR A 89 -1.96 15.06 -0.95
C THR A 89 -2.93 14.60 -2.03
N ILE A 90 -2.59 14.90 -3.26
CA ILE A 90 -3.16 14.24 -4.44
C ILE A 90 -2.11 13.32 -5.02
N GLY A 91 -2.52 12.21 -5.60
CA GLY A 91 -1.59 11.26 -6.20
C GLY A 91 -2.15 10.54 -7.39
N THR A 92 -1.24 9.91 -8.14
CA THR A 92 -1.56 9.03 -9.24
C THR A 92 -0.81 7.73 -9.10
N HIS A 93 -1.46 6.62 -9.44
CA HIS A 93 -0.87 5.29 -9.54
C HIS A 93 -0.65 4.99 -11.02
N LEU A 94 0.60 5.14 -11.50
CA LEU A 94 0.94 4.93 -12.90
C LEU A 94 2.44 4.63 -13.05
N PRO A 95 2.82 3.43 -13.50
CA PRO A 95 1.96 2.28 -13.79
C PRO A 95 1.42 1.63 -12.51
N ALA A 96 0.22 1.07 -12.60
CA ALA A 96 -0.30 0.10 -11.66
C ALA A 96 -0.55 -1.18 -12.44
N LEU A 97 0.26 -2.20 -12.21
CA LEU A 97 0.25 -3.47 -12.93
C LEU A 97 -0.19 -4.59 -11.98
N GLN A 98 -1.05 -5.46 -12.47
CA GLN A 98 -1.42 -6.71 -11.81
C GLN A 98 -1.05 -7.86 -12.74
N ILE A 99 -0.43 -8.90 -12.20
CA ILE A 99 0.03 -10.07 -12.94
C ILE A 99 -0.73 -11.28 -12.39
N SER A 100 -1.53 -11.90 -13.24
CA SER A 100 -2.30 -13.10 -12.91
C SER A 100 -1.42 -14.35 -12.87
N ASP A 101 -2.01 -15.50 -12.50
CA ASP A 101 -1.27 -16.77 -12.38
C ASP A 101 -0.85 -17.33 -13.75
N ASP A 102 -1.58 -17.00 -14.81
CA ASP A 102 -1.27 -17.32 -16.21
C ASP A 102 -0.37 -16.26 -16.89
N TYR A 103 0.27 -15.39 -16.08
CA TYR A 103 1.19 -14.33 -16.52
C TYR A 103 0.56 -13.24 -17.40
N GLN A 104 -0.75 -13.13 -17.43
CA GLN A 104 -1.39 -11.99 -18.09
C GLN A 104 -1.18 -10.73 -17.23
N VAL A 105 -1.00 -9.61 -17.90
CA VAL A 105 -0.73 -8.33 -17.25
C VAL A 105 -1.88 -7.39 -17.47
N ASP A 106 -2.58 -7.08 -16.39
CA ASP A 106 -3.55 -5.99 -16.35
C ASP A 106 -2.87 -4.69 -15.93
N SER A 107 -3.25 -3.63 -16.61
CA SER A 107 -2.75 -2.28 -16.36
C SER A 107 -3.90 -1.39 -15.90
N PHE A 108 -3.64 -0.63 -14.85
CA PHE A 108 -4.59 0.30 -14.25
C PHE A 108 -3.99 1.69 -14.16
N PHE A 109 -4.86 2.67 -14.14
CA PHE A 109 -4.58 4.03 -13.72
C PHE A 109 -5.48 4.37 -12.55
N ALA A 110 -4.91 4.93 -11.48
CA ALA A 110 -5.73 5.41 -10.38
C ALA A 110 -5.28 6.80 -9.94
N GLN A 111 -6.22 7.54 -9.36
CA GLN A 111 -6.02 8.84 -8.73
C GLN A 111 -6.41 8.72 -7.27
N GLU A 112 -5.67 9.40 -6.40
CA GLU A 112 -5.98 9.43 -4.98
C GLU A 112 -6.01 10.85 -4.43
N LEU A 113 -6.89 11.07 -3.47
CA LEU A 113 -6.87 12.20 -2.55
C LEU A 113 -6.71 11.64 -1.14
N ARG A 114 -5.69 12.08 -0.44
CA ARG A 114 -5.43 11.66 0.94
C ARG A 114 -5.32 12.86 1.85
N THR A 115 -5.87 12.74 3.07
CA THR A 115 -5.64 13.72 4.14
C THR A 115 -5.18 13.02 5.42
N ASP A 116 -4.33 13.72 6.18
CA ASP A 116 -3.86 13.29 7.49
C ASP A 116 -3.95 14.48 8.45
N TYR A 117 -4.72 14.34 9.54
CA TYR A 117 -4.89 15.38 10.56
C TYR A 117 -4.29 14.92 11.89
N GLY A 118 -3.27 15.65 12.36
CA GLY A 118 -2.66 15.39 13.67
C GLY A 118 -3.58 15.85 14.81
N ILE A 119 -4.15 14.93 15.55
CA ILE A 119 -4.98 15.23 16.73
C ILE A 119 -4.06 15.66 17.88
N ASN A 120 -3.03 14.86 18.15
CA ASN A 120 -1.95 15.13 19.10
C ASN A 120 -0.70 14.32 18.72
N GLU A 121 0.33 14.28 19.57
CA GLU A 121 1.58 13.58 19.29
C GLU A 121 1.42 12.05 19.08
N LYS A 122 0.36 11.46 19.57
CA LYS A 122 0.12 10.01 19.48
C LYS A 122 -0.95 9.63 18.48
N TRP A 123 -1.91 10.51 18.23
CA TRP A 123 -3.09 10.21 17.45
C TRP A 123 -3.17 11.08 16.19
N SER A 124 -3.50 10.46 15.07
CA SER A 124 -3.86 11.17 13.84
C SER A 124 -5.02 10.48 13.13
N LEU A 125 -5.85 11.29 12.48
CA LEU A 125 -6.93 10.84 11.63
C LEU A 125 -6.44 10.89 10.17
N SER A 126 -6.68 9.81 9.43
CA SER A 126 -6.35 9.73 8.00
C SER A 126 -7.62 9.45 7.21
N THR A 127 -7.74 10.07 6.03
CA THR A 127 -8.76 9.69 5.05
C THR A 127 -8.11 9.48 3.69
N MET A 128 -8.71 8.64 2.87
CA MET A 128 -8.33 8.49 1.48
C MET A 128 -9.56 8.23 0.62
N TYR A 129 -9.57 8.81 -0.56
CA TYR A 129 -10.42 8.44 -1.68
C TYR A 129 -9.53 8.09 -2.86
N LEU A 130 -9.84 6.98 -3.51
CA LEU A 130 -9.14 6.49 -4.69
C LEU A 130 -10.16 6.13 -5.77
N HIS A 131 -9.94 6.66 -6.97
CA HIS A 131 -10.63 6.24 -8.18
C HIS A 131 -9.65 5.54 -9.10
N GLY A 132 -9.94 4.30 -9.48
CA GLY A 132 -9.11 3.47 -10.34
C GLY A 132 -9.86 2.96 -11.56
N LYS A 133 -9.17 2.90 -12.70
CA LYS A 133 -9.73 2.39 -13.95
C LYS A 133 -8.74 1.49 -14.68
N GLY A 134 -9.23 0.34 -15.14
CA GLY A 134 -8.49 -0.55 -16.01
C GLY A 134 -8.19 0.12 -17.36
N ARG A 135 -6.99 -0.11 -17.88
CA ARG A 135 -6.56 0.41 -19.19
C ARG A 135 -6.73 -0.61 -20.31
N ASN A 136 -6.65 -1.88 -19.97
CA ASN A 136 -6.83 -3.02 -20.89
C ASN A 136 -7.95 -3.97 -20.44
N ASN A 137 -8.73 -3.58 -19.43
CA ASN A 137 -9.94 -4.25 -18.99
C ASN A 137 -11.02 -3.21 -18.62
N HIS A 138 -12.22 -3.66 -18.29
CA HIS A 138 -13.36 -2.78 -17.96
C HIS A 138 -13.53 -2.52 -16.46
N LEU A 139 -12.55 -2.91 -15.63
CA LEU A 139 -12.64 -2.71 -14.20
C LEU A 139 -12.55 -1.20 -13.87
N GLU A 140 -13.51 -0.73 -13.10
CA GLU A 140 -13.51 0.60 -12.50
C GLU A 140 -13.84 0.45 -11.01
N ILE A 141 -13.10 1.16 -10.16
CA ILE A 141 -13.27 1.09 -8.72
C ILE A 141 -13.25 2.48 -8.10
N ASN A 142 -14.12 2.69 -7.12
CA ASN A 142 -14.04 3.80 -6.18
C ASN A 142 -13.86 3.21 -4.78
N PHE A 143 -12.79 3.60 -4.12
CA PHE A 143 -12.45 3.13 -2.79
C PHE A 143 -12.25 4.32 -1.86
N GLY A 144 -12.73 4.20 -0.64
CA GLY A 144 -12.50 5.21 0.38
C GLY A 144 -12.33 4.62 1.77
N TYR A 145 -11.57 5.30 2.61
CA TYR A 145 -11.50 4.97 4.02
C TYR A 145 -11.41 6.20 4.92
N VAL A 146 -11.82 6.00 6.17
CA VAL A 146 -11.50 6.86 7.31
C VAL A 146 -10.77 5.99 8.32
N GLY A 147 -9.61 6.44 8.79
CA GLY A 147 -8.75 5.65 9.67
C GLY A 147 -8.14 6.47 10.80
N LEU A 148 -7.88 5.80 11.90
CA LEU A 148 -7.26 6.36 13.10
C LEU A 148 -5.89 5.70 13.29
N ASN A 149 -4.84 6.52 13.35
CA ASN A 149 -3.49 6.08 13.66
C ASN A 149 -3.19 6.35 15.13
N TYR A 150 -2.52 5.39 15.76
CA TYR A 150 -1.96 5.53 17.10
C TYR A 150 -0.48 5.14 17.11
N ASN A 151 0.37 6.03 17.63
CA ASN A 151 1.81 5.80 17.73
C ASN A 151 2.25 6.02 19.18
N LYS A 152 2.90 5.02 19.80
CA LYS A 152 3.47 5.14 21.14
C LYS A 152 4.70 4.25 21.29
N GLY A 153 5.89 4.88 21.35
CA GLY A 153 7.14 4.16 21.51
C GLY A 153 7.40 3.18 20.37
N LYS A 154 7.41 1.88 20.69
CA LYS A 154 7.63 0.80 19.70
C LYS A 154 6.35 0.33 18.98
N TRP A 155 5.19 0.83 19.41
CA TRP A 155 3.89 0.42 18.88
C TRP A 155 3.35 1.42 17.86
N ASN A 156 2.87 0.91 16.75
CA ASN A 156 2.05 1.63 15.79
C ASN A 156 0.78 0.82 15.53
N SER A 157 -0.35 1.50 15.44
CA SER A 157 -1.64 0.88 15.16
C SER A 157 -2.43 1.76 14.21
N PHE A 158 -3.06 1.14 13.19
CA PHE A 158 -3.92 1.81 12.24
C PHE A 158 -5.23 1.05 12.13
N SER A 159 -6.33 1.68 12.56
CA SER A 159 -7.70 1.16 12.45
C SER A 159 -8.43 1.93 11.37
N GLN A 160 -9.12 1.26 10.47
CA GLN A 160 -9.88 1.93 9.41
C GLN A 160 -11.25 1.30 9.19
N VAL A 161 -12.20 2.16 8.84
CA VAL A 161 -13.48 1.80 8.20
C VAL A 161 -13.30 2.11 6.71
N TRP A 162 -13.66 1.18 5.86
CA TRP A 162 -13.47 1.32 4.42
C TRP A 162 -14.71 0.90 3.64
N ALA A 163 -14.84 1.43 2.43
CA ALA A 163 -15.85 1.06 1.46
C ALA A 163 -15.26 1.07 0.04
N ILE A 164 -15.78 0.18 -0.81
CA ILE A 164 -15.45 0.05 -2.22
C ILE A 164 -16.74 -0.20 -3.00
N ASP A 165 -16.90 0.41 -4.16
CA ASP A 165 -18.10 0.20 -5.00
C ASP A 165 -18.09 -1.17 -5.69
N LEU A 166 -16.93 -1.79 -5.87
CA LEU A 166 -16.81 -3.15 -6.37
C LEU A 166 -17.57 -4.11 -5.42
N ASN A 167 -18.62 -4.74 -5.93
CA ASN A 167 -19.51 -5.62 -5.16
C ASN A 167 -20.12 -4.98 -3.90
N ASN A 168 -20.22 -3.65 -3.84
CA ASN A 168 -20.69 -2.91 -2.68
C ASN A 168 -19.97 -3.33 -1.39
N GLY A 169 -18.64 -3.52 -1.48
CA GLY A 169 -17.80 -3.97 -0.38
C GLY A 169 -17.62 -2.88 0.69
N TYR A 170 -17.74 -3.25 1.95
CA TYR A 170 -17.38 -2.39 3.08
C TYR A 170 -16.94 -3.22 4.29
N GLY A 171 -16.13 -2.63 5.13
CA GLY A 171 -15.60 -3.37 6.26
C GLY A 171 -14.75 -2.55 7.22
N LEU A 172 -14.11 -3.29 8.11
CA LEU A 172 -13.20 -2.78 9.13
C LEU A 172 -11.85 -3.48 8.97
N SER A 173 -10.77 -2.74 9.13
CA SER A 173 -9.46 -3.37 9.24
C SER A 173 -8.59 -2.73 10.30
N GLN A 174 -7.66 -3.54 10.81
CA GLN A 174 -6.71 -3.17 11.84
C GLN A 174 -5.33 -3.64 11.45
N THR A 175 -4.37 -2.73 11.44
CA THR A 175 -2.94 -3.05 11.36
C THR A 175 -2.29 -2.72 12.70
N VAL A 176 -1.49 -3.62 13.22
CA VAL A 176 -0.66 -3.38 14.41
C VAL A 176 0.78 -3.70 14.06
N SER A 177 1.70 -2.81 14.39
CA SER A 177 3.14 -3.03 14.21
C SER A 177 3.87 -2.83 15.52
N TYR A 178 4.84 -3.69 15.80
CA TYR A 178 5.72 -3.62 16.95
C TYR A 178 7.19 -3.68 16.52
N GLN A 179 7.98 -2.70 16.93
CA GLN A 179 9.41 -2.67 16.63
C GLN A 179 10.16 -3.66 17.53
N ILE A 180 10.61 -4.78 16.96
CA ILE A 180 11.33 -5.85 17.66
C ILE A 180 12.84 -5.61 17.68
N ALA A 181 13.40 -4.93 16.68
CA ALA A 181 14.82 -4.56 16.60
C ALA A 181 14.99 -3.26 15.81
N HIS A 182 16.23 -2.75 15.72
CA HIS A 182 16.54 -1.60 14.86
C HIS A 182 16.12 -1.92 13.42
N LYS A 183 15.30 -1.04 12.82
CA LYS A 183 14.74 -1.19 11.46
C LYS A 183 13.91 -2.47 11.22
N THR A 184 13.51 -3.22 12.25
CA THR A 184 12.73 -4.46 12.09
C THR A 184 11.44 -4.38 12.92
N GLN A 185 10.32 -4.69 12.27
CA GLN A 185 8.99 -4.66 12.88
C GLN A 185 8.27 -5.99 12.64
N LEU A 186 7.59 -6.48 13.67
CA LEU A 186 6.52 -7.47 13.52
C LEU A 186 5.24 -6.71 13.17
N ARG A 187 4.51 -7.19 12.17
CA ARG A 187 3.26 -6.57 11.71
C ARG A 187 2.15 -7.61 11.68
N GLY A 188 1.02 -7.29 12.29
CA GLY A 188 -0.22 -8.05 12.18
C GLY A 188 -1.27 -7.20 11.47
N PHE A 189 -2.06 -7.83 10.63
CA PHE A 189 -3.19 -7.22 9.94
C PHE A 189 -4.39 -8.14 10.01
N ILE A 190 -5.56 -7.55 10.26
CA ILE A 190 -6.85 -8.22 10.19
C ILE A 190 -7.83 -7.33 9.42
N ASN A 191 -8.59 -7.94 8.54
CA ASN A 191 -9.68 -7.30 7.81
C ASN A 191 -10.96 -8.12 7.99
N LYS A 192 -12.07 -7.43 8.28
CA LYS A 192 -13.43 -7.97 8.30
C LYS A 192 -14.25 -7.26 7.25
N THR A 193 -14.56 -7.96 6.14
CA THR A 193 -15.49 -7.50 5.12
C THR A 193 -16.90 -7.75 5.60
N LEU A 194 -17.60 -6.69 6.00
CA LEU A 194 -18.94 -6.81 6.60
C LEU A 194 -20.02 -7.19 5.58
N SER A 195 -19.85 -6.77 4.30
CA SER A 195 -20.77 -7.09 3.22
C SER A 195 -20.83 -8.58 2.87
N THR A 196 -19.70 -9.31 3.03
CA THR A 196 -19.61 -10.75 2.71
C THR A 196 -19.45 -11.63 3.94
N GLY A 197 -19.09 -11.05 5.08
CA GLY A 197 -18.77 -11.78 6.30
C GLY A 197 -17.34 -12.37 6.34
N ASN A 198 -16.53 -12.17 5.31
CA ASN A 198 -15.17 -12.71 5.22
C ASN A 198 -14.23 -12.03 6.21
N THR A 199 -13.26 -12.80 6.72
CA THR A 199 -12.22 -12.30 7.61
C THR A 199 -10.87 -12.80 7.11
N ASN A 200 -9.94 -11.87 6.84
CA ASN A 200 -8.57 -12.18 6.43
C ASN A 200 -7.61 -11.71 7.51
N MET A 201 -6.61 -12.53 7.82
CA MET A 201 -5.57 -12.20 8.79
C MET A 201 -4.21 -12.50 8.20
N THR A 202 -3.27 -11.57 8.33
CA THR A 202 -1.89 -11.77 7.91
C THR A 202 -0.92 -11.35 9.01
N ILE A 203 0.22 -12.03 9.07
CA ILE A 203 1.33 -11.70 9.96
C ILE A 203 2.59 -11.59 9.10
N GLY A 204 3.37 -10.54 9.33
CA GLY A 204 4.59 -10.30 8.57
C GLY A 204 5.72 -9.76 9.43
N VAL A 205 6.93 -9.91 8.92
CA VAL A 205 8.14 -9.27 9.45
C VAL A 205 8.64 -8.28 8.41
N TYR A 206 8.59 -7.01 8.75
CA TYR A 206 9.09 -5.92 7.92
C TYR A 206 10.48 -5.52 8.35
N ARG A 207 11.39 -5.33 7.39
CA ARG A 207 12.74 -4.78 7.60
C ARG A 207 12.99 -3.60 6.67
N ALA A 208 13.26 -2.44 7.28
CA ALA A 208 13.74 -1.27 6.56
C ALA A 208 15.25 -1.39 6.23
N PHE A 209 15.70 -0.77 5.16
CA PHE A 209 17.11 -0.65 4.77
C PHE A 209 17.54 0.81 4.54
#